data_b9afdc7137cd9e86dada373bcd9fd5ea
#
_entry.id   b9afdc7137cd9e86dada373bcd9fd5ea
#
_cell.length_a   1.000
_cell.length_b   1.000
_cell.length_c   1.000
_cell.angle_alpha   90.00
_cell.angle_beta   90.00
_cell.angle_gamma   90.00
#
_symmetry.space_group_name_H-M   'P 1'
#
loop_
_entity.id
_entity.type
_entity.pdbx_description
1 polymer ?
#
loop_
_entity_poly.entity_id
_entity_poly.type
_entity_poly.pdbx_seq_one_letter_code
_entity_poly.pdbx_strand_id
1 'polypeptide(L)'
;NFELTEPINMIGLIDSKKGTIRANHYHPQQEQKCLFTKGQIIEIFQDILNPKSPKITQVVNEGEISTIKPNVAHTMVFTKDTTFLNLVRGEREHENYGVTHTIKHVFVDEKERDLLMNCYKFDCRSCGSTKLKRVVSLGYQPLANNLLNKKNDKNDLYPLEVNYCENCHNCQLSVAVDAKKMFSNYLYTSSTSKVFRDHFIDAANKYAKELKLSPKKSY
;
A
#
# COMPACT_ATOMS: atom_id res chain seq x y z
N ASN A 1 7.12 -10.33 23.88
CA ASN A 1 8.52 -10.79 23.99
C ASN A 1 8.97 -11.17 22.59
N PHE A 2 10.10 -10.58 22.13
CA PHE A 2 10.74 -10.98 20.89
C PHE A 2 11.92 -11.87 21.25
N GLU A 3 11.87 -13.13 20.92
CA GLU A 3 13.04 -13.98 20.95
C GLU A 3 13.77 -13.84 19.62
N LEU A 4 14.99 -13.35 19.68
CA LEU A 4 15.90 -13.39 18.54
C LEU A 4 16.52 -14.78 18.53
N THR A 5 15.96 -15.67 17.76
CA THR A 5 16.37 -17.08 17.68
C THR A 5 17.67 -17.29 16.91
N GLU A 6 18.27 -16.22 16.35
CA GLU A 6 19.42 -16.33 15.46
C GLU A 6 20.45 -15.20 15.69
N PRO A 7 21.75 -15.45 15.46
CA PRO A 7 22.83 -14.47 15.67
C PRO A 7 22.61 -13.20 14.84
N ILE A 8 22.72 -12.05 15.49
CA ILE A 8 22.75 -10.73 14.86
C ILE A 8 24.21 -10.30 14.76
N ASN A 9 24.61 -9.92 13.54
CA ASN A 9 25.99 -9.48 13.26
C ASN A 9 26.15 -7.96 13.43
N MET A 10 25.04 -7.19 13.29
CA MET A 10 25.07 -5.75 13.41
C MET A 10 23.74 -5.21 13.93
N ILE A 11 23.83 -4.16 14.75
CA ILE A 11 22.70 -3.37 15.24
C ILE A 11 22.93 -1.92 14.83
N GLY A 12 21.95 -1.31 14.20
CA GLY A 12 21.94 0.12 13.88
C GLY A 12 20.71 0.81 14.49
N LEU A 13 20.90 1.94 15.17
CA LEU A 13 19.80 2.82 15.55
C LEU A 13 19.66 3.90 14.47
N ILE A 14 18.47 4.04 13.92
CA ILE A 14 18.23 4.89 12.76
C ILE A 14 17.05 5.82 13.03
N ASP A 15 17.29 7.13 12.85
CA ASP A 15 16.25 8.14 12.83
C ASP A 15 15.97 8.60 11.41
N SER A 16 14.70 8.82 11.10
CA SER A 16 14.26 9.30 9.79
C SER A 16 13.09 10.26 9.91
N LYS A 17 13.13 11.32 9.15
CA LYS A 17 12.07 12.34 9.13
C LYS A 17 10.91 11.92 8.24
N LYS A 18 9.71 12.38 8.59
CA LYS A 18 8.52 12.26 7.74
C LYS A 18 8.82 12.72 6.31
N GLY A 19 8.34 11.97 5.32
CA GLY A 19 8.53 12.21 3.90
C GLY A 19 9.84 11.68 3.32
N THR A 20 10.76 11.18 4.14
CA THR A 20 11.99 10.54 3.66
C THR A 20 11.67 9.23 2.93
N ILE A 21 12.45 8.92 1.89
CA ILE A 21 12.52 7.60 1.28
C ILE A 21 13.87 7.00 1.66
N ARG A 22 13.87 5.76 2.17
CA ARG A 22 15.10 5.01 2.41
C ARG A 22 15.05 3.66 1.72
N ALA A 23 16.20 2.99 1.71
CA ALA A 23 16.42 1.74 1.01
C ALA A 23 16.41 1.90 -0.52
N ASN A 24 15.37 1.51 -1.27
CA ASN A 24 15.41 1.40 -2.73
C ASN A 24 16.56 0.49 -3.19
N HIS A 25 16.70 -0.66 -2.52
CA HIS A 25 17.73 -1.64 -2.78
C HIS A 25 17.29 -3.05 -2.32
N TYR A 26 18.14 -4.03 -2.56
CA TYR A 26 18.03 -5.36 -1.98
C TYR A 26 19.40 -5.85 -1.48
N HIS A 27 19.36 -6.89 -0.66
CA HIS A 27 20.53 -7.56 -0.11
C HIS A 27 20.56 -9.01 -0.61
N PRO A 28 21.59 -9.45 -1.32
CA PRO A 28 21.67 -10.83 -1.81
C PRO A 28 21.77 -11.88 -0.70
N GLN A 29 22.43 -11.56 0.40
CA GLN A 29 22.81 -12.54 1.44
C GLN A 29 22.30 -12.16 2.85
N GLN A 30 21.84 -10.92 3.06
CA GLN A 30 21.45 -10.44 4.39
C GLN A 30 19.95 -10.53 4.61
N GLU A 31 19.60 -10.95 5.82
CA GLU A 31 18.28 -10.72 6.39
C GLU A 31 18.36 -9.51 7.34
N GLN A 32 17.38 -8.64 7.28
CA GLN A 32 17.25 -7.52 8.20
C GLN A 32 15.91 -7.62 8.94
N LYS A 33 15.95 -7.35 10.25
CA LYS A 33 14.76 -7.15 11.08
C LYS A 33 14.78 -5.73 11.61
N CYS A 34 13.75 -4.96 11.28
CA CYS A 34 13.61 -3.58 11.72
C CYS A 34 12.54 -3.50 12.80
N LEU A 35 12.95 -3.26 14.05
CA LEU A 35 12.04 -2.99 15.17
C LEU A 35 11.77 -1.49 15.24
N PHE A 36 10.53 -1.09 14.99
CA PHE A 36 10.10 0.30 15.02
C PHE A 36 9.77 0.72 16.46
N THR A 37 10.64 1.51 17.08
CA THR A 37 10.46 1.98 18.46
C THR A 37 9.63 3.25 18.56
N LYS A 38 9.48 3.97 17.44
CA LYS A 38 8.64 5.16 17.31
C LYS A 38 8.25 5.39 15.86
N GLY A 39 7.05 5.90 15.62
CA GLY A 39 6.63 6.40 14.31
C GLY A 39 5.84 5.40 13.47
N GLN A 40 5.91 5.55 12.14
CA GLN A 40 5.16 4.74 11.18
C GLN A 40 5.76 4.89 9.79
N ILE A 41 5.78 3.79 9.05
CA ILE A 41 6.20 3.77 7.64
C ILE A 41 5.18 3.05 6.75
N ILE A 42 5.23 3.34 5.46
CA ILE A 42 4.78 2.45 4.40
C ILE A 42 6.03 1.75 3.87
N GLU A 43 6.05 0.43 3.93
CA GLU A 43 7.11 -0.38 3.38
C GLU A 43 6.62 -1.08 2.11
N ILE A 44 7.42 -1.03 1.05
CA ILE A 44 7.11 -1.60 -0.25
C ILE A 44 8.15 -2.66 -0.58
N PHE A 45 7.70 -3.85 -0.97
CA PHE A 45 8.54 -4.99 -1.30
C PHE A 45 8.31 -5.48 -2.71
N GLN A 46 9.36 -6.08 -3.27
CA GLN A 46 9.27 -6.88 -4.49
C GLN A 46 10.31 -8.00 -4.46
N ASP A 47 9.87 -9.22 -4.71
CA ASP A 47 10.79 -10.36 -4.90
C ASP A 47 11.48 -10.22 -6.26
N ILE A 48 12.79 -9.99 -6.26
CA ILE A 48 13.57 -9.80 -7.49
C ILE A 48 13.90 -11.10 -8.21
N LEU A 49 13.81 -12.24 -7.53
CA LEU A 49 14.04 -13.56 -8.13
C LEU A 49 12.85 -13.99 -9.00
N ASN A 50 11.68 -13.39 -8.78
CA ASN A 50 10.50 -13.58 -9.60
C ASN A 50 10.14 -12.29 -10.34
N PRO A 51 10.52 -12.13 -11.63
CA PRO A 51 10.24 -10.90 -12.38
C PRO A 51 8.76 -10.54 -12.52
N LYS A 52 7.87 -11.49 -12.27
CA LYS A 52 6.40 -11.29 -12.28
C LYS A 52 5.85 -10.98 -10.88
N SER A 53 6.69 -10.94 -9.85
CA SER A 53 6.28 -10.61 -8.51
C SER A 53 5.69 -9.20 -8.45
N PRO A 54 4.47 -9.03 -7.93
CA PRO A 54 3.90 -7.70 -7.74
C PRO A 54 4.65 -6.95 -6.64
N LYS A 55 4.65 -5.62 -6.72
CA LYS A 55 4.96 -4.79 -5.55
C LYS A 55 3.88 -5.03 -4.49
N ILE A 56 4.31 -5.24 -3.25
CA ILE A 56 3.44 -5.42 -2.09
C ILE A 56 3.70 -4.28 -1.12
N THR A 57 2.65 -3.70 -0.58
CA THR A 57 2.72 -2.61 0.38
C THR A 57 2.34 -3.13 1.76
N GLN A 58 3.02 -2.67 2.81
CA GLN A 58 2.57 -2.86 4.19
C GLN A 58 2.79 -1.60 5.00
N VAL A 59 1.94 -1.37 5.98
CA VAL A 59 2.15 -0.36 7.01
C VAL A 59 2.85 -1.02 8.19
N VAL A 60 3.89 -0.38 8.70
CA VAL A 60 4.59 -0.82 9.91
C VAL A 60 4.49 0.30 10.94
N ASN A 61 3.95 -0.03 12.10
CA ASN A 61 3.71 0.90 13.19
C ASN A 61 4.75 0.74 14.32
N GLU A 62 4.72 1.68 15.23
CA GLU A 62 5.45 1.59 16.49
C GLU A 62 5.15 0.27 17.22
N GLY A 63 6.19 -0.40 17.71
CA GLY A 63 6.11 -1.71 18.37
C GLY A 63 6.15 -2.91 17.42
N GLU A 64 6.06 -2.69 16.11
CA GLU A 64 6.08 -3.77 15.12
C GLU A 64 7.50 -4.05 14.59
N ILE A 65 7.69 -5.27 14.07
CA ILE A 65 8.92 -5.68 13.39
C ILE A 65 8.60 -5.94 11.92
N SER A 66 9.40 -5.32 11.05
CA SER A 66 9.49 -5.73 9.65
C SER A 66 10.67 -6.67 9.45
N THR A 67 10.48 -7.70 8.62
CA THR A 67 11.53 -8.65 8.23
C THR A 67 11.77 -8.60 6.74
N ILE A 68 12.99 -8.24 6.35
CA ILE A 68 13.44 -8.15 4.97
C ILE A 68 14.36 -9.34 4.69
N LYS A 69 13.90 -10.24 3.83
CA LYS A 69 14.64 -11.45 3.44
C LYS A 69 15.69 -11.14 2.37
N PRO A 70 16.71 -11.98 2.20
CA PRO A 70 17.62 -11.91 1.06
C PRO A 70 16.85 -11.88 -0.27
N ASN A 71 17.36 -11.12 -1.24
CA ASN A 71 16.79 -10.95 -2.59
C ASN A 71 15.37 -10.35 -2.63
N VAL A 72 14.94 -9.70 -1.56
CA VAL A 72 13.71 -8.89 -1.56
C VAL A 72 14.10 -7.41 -1.66
N ALA A 73 13.78 -6.80 -2.80
CA ALA A 73 13.89 -5.35 -2.95
C ALA A 73 12.87 -4.68 -2.02
N HIS A 74 13.32 -3.66 -1.31
CA HIS A 74 12.49 -2.96 -0.35
C HIS A 74 12.72 -1.46 -0.36
N THR A 75 11.67 -0.73 0.00
CA THR A 75 11.70 0.74 0.17
C THR A 75 10.83 1.11 1.35
N MET A 76 11.30 2.06 2.14
CA MET A 76 10.61 2.62 3.30
C MET A 76 10.23 4.07 3.00
N VAL A 77 8.94 4.37 3.03
CA VAL A 77 8.38 5.74 2.97
C VAL A 77 7.93 6.12 4.38
N PHE A 78 8.56 7.12 4.96
CA PHE A 78 8.31 7.52 6.35
C PHE A 78 7.10 8.45 6.43
N THR A 79 6.00 7.96 7.01
CA THR A 79 4.75 8.71 7.15
C THR A 79 4.71 9.60 8.40
N LYS A 80 5.59 9.29 9.37
CA LYS A 80 5.86 10.07 10.59
C LYS A 80 7.37 10.14 10.83
N ASP A 81 7.81 11.04 11.73
CA ASP A 81 9.17 10.97 12.27
C ASP A 81 9.32 9.65 12.99
N THR A 82 10.31 8.86 12.61
CA THR A 82 10.42 7.44 12.96
C THR A 82 11.82 7.11 13.45
N THR A 83 11.88 6.32 14.52
CA THR A 83 13.10 5.72 15.08
C THR A 83 12.96 4.20 15.03
N PHE A 84 13.97 3.50 14.54
CA PHE A 84 13.97 2.04 14.51
C PHE A 84 15.35 1.43 14.72
N LEU A 85 15.37 0.22 15.27
CA LEU A 85 16.55 -0.63 15.36
C LEU A 85 16.61 -1.52 14.12
N ASN A 86 17.69 -1.44 13.39
CA ASN A 86 17.99 -2.36 12.29
C ASN A 86 18.91 -3.47 12.79
N LEU A 87 18.38 -4.68 12.81
CA LEU A 87 19.05 -5.90 13.27
C LEU A 87 19.42 -6.70 12.02
N VAL A 88 20.72 -6.83 11.75
CA VAL A 88 21.21 -7.45 10.53
C VAL A 88 21.85 -8.78 10.83
N ARG A 89 21.46 -9.80 10.06
CA ARG A 89 22.04 -11.14 10.03
C ARG A 89 22.67 -11.39 8.67
N GLY A 90 23.79 -12.12 8.66
CA GLY A 90 24.52 -12.47 7.47
C GLY A 90 25.81 -11.65 7.29
N GLU A 91 26.72 -12.15 6.51
CA GLU A 91 28.01 -11.51 6.28
C GLU A 91 27.85 -10.17 5.57
N ARG A 92 28.68 -9.22 5.97
CA ARG A 92 28.72 -7.88 5.40
C ARG A 92 30.08 -7.64 4.79
N GLU A 93 30.18 -7.91 3.50
CA GLU A 93 31.40 -7.63 2.72
C GLU A 93 31.49 -6.13 2.43
N HIS A 94 32.12 -5.37 3.34
CA HIS A 94 32.27 -3.92 3.18
C HIS A 94 33.05 -3.53 1.92
N GLU A 95 33.97 -4.36 1.48
CA GLU A 95 34.75 -4.14 0.26
C GLU A 95 33.90 -4.25 -1.02
N ASN A 96 32.80 -4.98 -0.96
CA ASN A 96 31.89 -5.21 -2.08
C ASN A 96 30.55 -4.48 -1.92
N TYR A 97 30.51 -3.40 -1.13
CA TYR A 97 29.33 -2.57 -0.96
C TYR A 97 28.84 -2.03 -2.31
N GLY A 98 27.55 -2.22 -2.62
CA GLY A 98 26.95 -1.86 -3.90
C GLY A 98 27.10 -2.92 -5.01
N VAL A 99 27.86 -3.99 -4.77
CA VAL A 99 28.05 -5.11 -5.70
C VAL A 99 27.43 -6.39 -5.16
N THR A 100 27.81 -6.82 -3.97
CA THR A 100 27.31 -8.07 -3.36
C THR A 100 26.52 -7.86 -2.07
N HIS A 101 26.71 -6.72 -1.43
CA HIS A 101 26.12 -6.41 -0.12
C HIS A 101 24.79 -5.67 -0.20
N THR A 102 24.76 -4.52 -0.89
CA THR A 102 23.59 -3.67 -1.05
C THR A 102 23.51 -3.25 -2.49
N ILE A 103 22.57 -3.82 -3.23
CA ILE A 103 22.42 -3.57 -4.65
C ILE A 103 21.28 -2.60 -4.87
N LYS A 104 21.59 -1.44 -5.46
CA LYS A 104 20.60 -0.40 -5.74
C LYS A 104 19.51 -0.92 -6.67
N HIS A 105 18.27 -0.73 -6.25
CA HIS A 105 17.07 -1.08 -7.02
C HIS A 105 15.97 -0.05 -6.73
N VAL A 106 16.01 1.05 -7.49
CA VAL A 106 15.06 2.15 -7.29
C VAL A 106 13.73 1.78 -7.94
N PHE A 107 12.70 1.60 -7.14
CA PHE A 107 11.34 1.29 -7.60
C PHE A 107 10.24 2.13 -6.93
N VAL A 108 10.65 3.05 -6.04
CA VAL A 108 9.80 4.12 -5.49
C VAL A 108 10.56 5.44 -5.64
N ASP A 109 10.00 6.36 -6.39
CA ASP A 109 10.51 7.73 -6.55
C ASP A 109 9.74 8.73 -5.66
N GLU A 110 10.10 10.00 -5.75
CA GLU A 110 9.44 11.07 -4.99
C GLU A 110 7.97 11.24 -5.38
N LYS A 111 7.63 11.04 -6.64
CA LYS A 111 6.26 11.14 -7.13
C LYS A 111 5.39 10.04 -6.53
N GLU A 112 5.90 8.80 -6.50
CA GLU A 112 5.19 7.67 -5.89
C GLU A 112 5.08 7.84 -4.37
N ARG A 113 6.14 8.34 -3.69
CA ARG A 113 6.07 8.70 -2.27
C ARG A 113 4.94 9.70 -2.01
N ASP A 114 4.88 10.79 -2.76
CA ASP A 114 3.88 11.86 -2.56
C ASP A 114 2.46 11.33 -2.81
N LEU A 115 2.32 10.45 -3.81
CA LEU A 115 1.06 9.77 -4.08
C LEU A 115 0.63 8.91 -2.89
N LEU A 116 1.52 8.09 -2.34
CA LEU A 116 1.23 7.24 -1.18
C LEU A 116 0.91 8.08 0.05
N MET A 117 1.72 9.10 0.34
CA MET A 117 1.51 10.00 1.49
C MET A 117 0.15 10.70 1.46
N ASN A 118 -0.38 11.02 0.28
CA ASN A 118 -1.64 11.73 0.12
C ASN A 118 -2.87 10.81 0.11
N CYS A 119 -2.75 9.61 -0.44
CA CYS A 119 -3.92 8.76 -0.66
C CYS A 119 -4.04 7.55 0.27
N TYR A 120 -2.97 7.09 0.93
CA TYR A 120 -3.01 5.91 1.80
C TYR A 120 -3.83 6.19 3.07
N LYS A 121 -4.63 5.21 3.50
CA LYS A 121 -5.51 5.30 4.68
C LYS A 121 -5.04 4.36 5.77
N PHE A 122 -4.62 4.95 6.88
CA PHE A 122 -4.08 4.24 8.05
C PHE A 122 -5.17 3.89 9.07
N ASP A 123 -6.36 4.48 8.93
CA ASP A 123 -7.48 4.30 9.84
C ASP A 123 -8.70 3.79 9.10
N CYS A 124 -9.56 3.11 9.83
CA CYS A 124 -10.87 2.72 9.32
C CYS A 124 -11.75 3.98 9.10
N ARG A 125 -12.21 4.16 7.87
CA ARG A 125 -13.03 5.31 7.48
C ARG A 125 -14.45 5.29 8.11
N SER A 126 -14.83 4.15 8.68
CA SER A 126 -16.13 4.00 9.35
C SER A 126 -16.04 4.29 10.86
N CYS A 127 -15.02 3.78 11.57
CA CYS A 127 -14.96 3.89 13.04
C CYS A 127 -13.66 4.53 13.58
N GLY A 128 -12.73 4.93 12.72
CA GLY A 128 -11.46 5.56 13.11
C GLY A 128 -10.43 4.60 13.72
N SER A 129 -10.71 3.30 13.82
CA SER A 129 -9.78 2.32 14.39
C SER A 129 -8.55 2.11 13.48
N THR A 130 -7.36 2.01 14.07
CA THR A 130 -6.12 1.65 13.37
C THR A 130 -5.93 0.14 13.21
N LYS A 131 -6.81 -0.69 13.78
CA LYS A 131 -6.76 -2.15 13.68
C LYS A 131 -7.23 -2.63 12.31
N LEU A 132 -6.43 -2.33 11.30
CA LEU A 132 -6.67 -2.72 9.92
C LEU A 132 -5.81 -3.90 9.53
N LYS A 133 -6.43 -4.97 9.02
CA LYS A 133 -5.75 -6.16 8.50
C LYS A 133 -5.97 -6.26 7.01
N ARG A 134 -4.89 -6.29 6.22
CA ARG A 134 -4.99 -6.52 4.78
C ARG A 134 -5.47 -7.94 4.50
N VAL A 135 -6.55 -8.06 3.72
CA VAL A 135 -7.15 -9.35 3.34
C VAL A 135 -6.97 -9.69 1.87
N VAL A 136 -6.79 -8.67 1.01
CA VAL A 136 -6.54 -8.84 -0.43
C VAL A 136 -5.52 -7.82 -0.88
N SER A 137 -4.58 -8.23 -1.74
CA SER A 137 -3.70 -7.33 -2.50
C SER A 137 -3.61 -7.81 -3.94
N LEU A 138 -3.89 -6.91 -4.87
CA LEU A 138 -3.72 -7.11 -6.32
C LEU A 138 -2.51 -6.34 -6.86
N GLY A 139 -1.61 -5.91 -5.96
CA GLY A 139 -0.46 -5.09 -6.29
C GLY A 139 -0.84 -3.69 -6.72
N TYR A 140 0.01 -3.07 -7.53
CA TYR A 140 -0.19 -1.71 -8.04
C TYR A 140 -0.94 -1.73 -9.36
N GLN A 141 -2.04 -0.99 -9.43
CA GLN A 141 -2.94 -0.93 -10.59
C GLN A 141 -3.19 0.53 -11.01
N PRO A 142 -3.42 0.80 -12.30
CA PRO A 142 -3.92 2.10 -12.74
C PRO A 142 -5.37 2.30 -12.28
N LEU A 143 -5.82 3.55 -12.28
CA LEU A 143 -7.24 3.84 -12.07
C LEU A 143 -8.09 3.24 -13.20
N ALA A 144 -9.24 2.68 -12.86
CA ALA A 144 -10.19 2.15 -13.83
C ALA A 144 -10.62 3.24 -14.82
N ASN A 145 -10.76 2.87 -16.10
CA ASN A 145 -11.12 3.76 -17.21
C ASN A 145 -10.16 4.94 -17.47
N ASN A 146 -8.98 4.95 -16.86
CA ASN A 146 -7.92 5.92 -17.17
C ASN A 146 -7.13 5.44 -18.40
N LEU A 147 -7.74 5.56 -19.57
CA LEU A 147 -7.17 5.11 -20.84
C LEU A 147 -5.99 6.01 -21.26
N LEU A 148 -4.96 5.39 -21.82
CA LEU A 148 -3.81 6.11 -22.35
C LEU A 148 -4.16 6.72 -23.73
N ASN A 149 -3.77 7.97 -23.94
CA ASN A 149 -3.94 8.63 -25.23
C ASN A 149 -2.91 8.17 -26.27
N LYS A 150 -1.70 7.83 -25.82
CA LYS A 150 -0.59 7.38 -26.67
C LYS A 150 0.06 6.13 -26.08
N LYS A 151 0.63 5.28 -26.95
CA LYS A 151 1.29 4.02 -26.58
C LYS A 151 2.39 4.16 -25.51
N ASN A 152 3.08 5.30 -25.50
CA ASN A 152 4.20 5.56 -24.59
C ASN A 152 3.81 6.34 -23.33
N ASP A 153 2.54 6.73 -23.19
CA ASP A 153 2.04 7.37 -21.98
C ASP A 153 2.06 6.36 -20.81
N LYS A 154 2.23 6.86 -19.59
CA LYS A 154 2.23 6.05 -18.38
C LYS A 154 1.13 6.54 -17.44
N ASN A 155 0.38 5.60 -16.88
CA ASN A 155 -0.55 5.87 -15.80
C ASN A 155 0.18 5.92 -14.45
N ASP A 156 -0.34 6.74 -13.53
CA ASP A 156 -0.03 6.58 -12.12
C ASP A 156 -0.59 5.25 -11.63
N LEU A 157 0.18 4.54 -10.83
CA LEU A 157 -0.21 3.26 -10.25
C LEU A 157 -0.48 3.44 -8.75
N TYR A 158 -1.50 2.77 -8.26
CA TYR A 158 -1.96 2.81 -6.88
C TYR A 158 -2.03 1.40 -6.30
N PRO A 159 -1.71 1.20 -5.02
CA PRO A 159 -1.98 -0.08 -4.36
C PRO A 159 -3.47 -0.42 -4.45
N LEU A 160 -3.82 -1.55 -5.05
CA LEU A 160 -5.18 -2.08 -5.06
C LEU A 160 -5.29 -3.17 -4.00
N GLU A 161 -5.62 -2.77 -2.81
CA GLU A 161 -5.66 -3.60 -1.62
C GLU A 161 -6.94 -3.37 -0.84
N VAL A 162 -7.43 -4.42 -0.18
CA VAL A 162 -8.58 -4.34 0.73
C VAL A 162 -8.10 -4.61 2.15
N ASN A 163 -8.43 -3.70 3.05
CA ASN A 163 -8.22 -3.81 4.48
C ASN A 163 -9.55 -4.10 5.19
N TYR A 164 -9.53 -5.06 6.09
CA TYR A 164 -10.61 -5.39 7.02
C TYR A 164 -10.35 -4.73 8.37
N CYS A 165 -11.35 -4.07 8.92
CA CYS A 165 -11.27 -3.49 10.25
C CYS A 165 -11.70 -4.50 11.30
N GLU A 166 -10.79 -4.88 12.20
CA GLU A 166 -11.07 -5.84 13.27
C GLU A 166 -12.01 -5.28 14.35
N ASN A 167 -12.23 -3.95 14.38
CA ASN A 167 -13.10 -3.31 15.35
C ASN A 167 -14.57 -3.23 14.91
N CYS A 168 -14.84 -2.82 13.67
CA CYS A 168 -16.22 -2.62 13.19
C CYS A 168 -16.58 -3.49 11.98
N HIS A 169 -15.68 -4.39 11.57
CA HIS A 169 -15.86 -5.34 10.48
C HIS A 169 -16.05 -4.70 9.08
N ASN A 170 -15.76 -3.41 8.94
CA ASN A 170 -15.78 -2.73 7.65
C ASN A 170 -14.63 -3.20 6.77
N CYS A 171 -14.91 -3.40 5.48
CA CYS A 171 -13.89 -3.60 4.45
C CYS A 171 -13.71 -2.31 3.65
N GLN A 172 -12.47 -1.88 3.46
CA GLN A 172 -12.15 -0.66 2.73
C GLN A 172 -10.89 -0.81 1.88
N LEU A 173 -10.78 -0.01 0.81
CA LEU A 173 -9.52 0.09 0.06
C LEU A 173 -8.45 0.76 0.94
N SER A 174 -7.19 0.32 0.79
CA SER A 174 -6.03 0.90 1.47
C SER A 174 -5.74 2.33 1.02
N VAL A 175 -6.20 2.72 -0.17
CA VAL A 175 -6.04 4.07 -0.71
C VAL A 175 -7.39 4.73 -1.00
N ALA A 176 -7.45 6.05 -0.87
CA ALA A 176 -8.57 6.87 -1.34
C ALA A 176 -8.01 7.97 -2.25
N VAL A 177 -8.18 7.78 -3.54
CA VAL A 177 -7.74 8.74 -4.56
C VAL A 177 -8.70 9.91 -4.61
N ASP A 178 -8.19 11.12 -4.85
CA ASP A 178 -9.00 12.32 -4.99
C ASP A 178 -10.09 12.16 -6.06
N ALA A 179 -11.33 12.51 -5.71
CA ALA A 179 -12.47 12.35 -6.58
C ALA A 179 -12.36 13.15 -7.89
N LYS A 180 -11.73 14.34 -7.84
CA LYS A 180 -11.49 15.13 -9.06
C LYS A 180 -10.56 14.40 -10.00
N LYS A 181 -9.50 13.74 -9.46
CA LYS A 181 -8.57 12.96 -10.26
C LYS A 181 -9.25 11.76 -10.91
N MET A 182 -10.20 11.12 -10.21
CA MET A 182 -10.92 9.95 -10.73
C MET A 182 -12.02 10.29 -11.72
N PHE A 183 -12.75 11.38 -11.51
CA PHE A 183 -14.05 11.59 -12.15
C PHE A 183 -14.15 12.85 -13.03
N SER A 184 -13.17 13.76 -13.05
CA SER A 184 -13.22 14.96 -13.89
C SER A 184 -13.30 14.66 -15.39
N ASN A 185 -12.68 13.56 -15.84
CA ASN A 185 -12.66 13.12 -17.23
C ASN A 185 -13.09 11.65 -17.34
N TYR A 186 -14.09 11.25 -16.57
CA TYR A 186 -14.55 9.87 -16.54
C TYR A 186 -15.39 9.53 -17.76
N LEU A 187 -14.89 8.66 -18.62
CA LEU A 187 -15.50 8.36 -19.93
C LEU A 187 -16.70 7.43 -19.84
N TYR A 188 -16.89 6.74 -18.72
CA TYR A 188 -17.98 5.78 -18.58
C TYR A 188 -19.22 6.43 -17.97
N THR A 189 -20.35 6.24 -18.64
CA THR A 189 -21.68 6.64 -18.17
C THR A 189 -22.59 5.43 -18.13
N SER A 190 -23.08 5.04 -16.94
CA SER A 190 -23.93 3.86 -16.76
C SER A 190 -25.26 3.93 -17.53
N SER A 191 -25.73 5.13 -17.83
CA SER A 191 -26.97 5.37 -18.61
C SER A 191 -26.87 5.06 -20.12
N THR A 192 -25.68 4.80 -20.67
CA THR A 192 -25.48 4.48 -22.07
C THR A 192 -25.94 3.07 -22.45
N SER A 193 -25.91 2.13 -21.52
CA SER A 193 -26.34 0.75 -21.72
C SER A 193 -27.85 0.60 -21.47
N LYS A 194 -28.60 0.11 -22.48
CA LYS A 194 -30.03 -0.21 -22.32
C LYS A 194 -30.24 -1.23 -21.19
N VAL A 195 -29.41 -2.27 -21.12
CA VAL A 195 -29.51 -3.32 -20.11
C VAL A 195 -29.39 -2.75 -18.70
N PHE A 196 -28.45 -1.81 -18.47
CA PHE A 196 -28.32 -1.16 -17.15
C PHE A 196 -29.49 -0.26 -16.82
N ARG A 197 -30.02 0.50 -17.81
CA ARG A 197 -31.22 1.32 -17.57
C ARG A 197 -32.41 0.48 -17.16
N ASP A 198 -32.68 -0.58 -17.89
CA ASP A 198 -33.79 -1.50 -17.62
C ASP A 198 -33.60 -2.14 -16.23
N HIS A 199 -32.39 -2.61 -15.90
CA HIS A 199 -32.06 -3.17 -14.58
C HIS A 199 -32.30 -2.17 -13.44
N PHE A 200 -31.89 -0.92 -13.60
CA PHE A 200 -32.11 0.08 -12.54
C PHE A 200 -33.57 0.46 -12.37
N ILE A 201 -34.36 0.50 -13.46
CA ILE A 201 -35.81 0.71 -13.43
C ILE A 201 -36.48 -0.44 -12.67
N ASP A 202 -36.13 -1.67 -12.99
CA ASP A 202 -36.70 -2.86 -12.34
C ASP A 202 -36.33 -2.93 -10.89
N ALA A 203 -35.04 -2.66 -10.54
CA ALA A 203 -34.57 -2.61 -9.17
C ALA A 203 -35.29 -1.52 -8.35
N ALA A 204 -35.43 -0.31 -8.92
CA ALA A 204 -36.15 0.79 -8.26
C ALA A 204 -37.61 0.43 -7.99
N ASN A 205 -38.32 -0.14 -8.96
CA ASN A 205 -39.71 -0.57 -8.83
C ASN A 205 -39.84 -1.68 -7.77
N LYS A 206 -38.93 -2.67 -7.78
CA LYS A 206 -38.90 -3.75 -6.79
C LYS A 206 -38.72 -3.21 -5.38
N TYR A 207 -37.69 -2.38 -5.14
CA TYR A 207 -37.44 -1.82 -3.83
C TYR A 207 -38.52 -0.87 -3.36
N ALA A 208 -39.09 -0.04 -4.25
CA ALA A 208 -40.22 0.81 -3.91
C ALA A 208 -41.42 -0.01 -3.41
N LYS A 209 -41.69 -1.16 -4.03
CA LYS A 209 -42.77 -2.07 -3.62
C LYS A 209 -42.43 -2.79 -2.30
N GLU A 210 -41.24 -3.38 -2.18
CA GLU A 210 -40.83 -4.15 -0.99
C GLU A 210 -40.76 -3.28 0.27
N LEU A 211 -40.21 -2.06 0.14
CA LEU A 211 -40.04 -1.11 1.24
C LEU A 211 -41.25 -0.21 1.45
N LYS A 212 -42.33 -0.40 0.65
CA LYS A 212 -43.55 0.42 0.70
C LYS A 212 -43.24 1.92 0.64
N LEU A 213 -42.32 2.31 -0.26
CA LEU A 213 -41.92 3.71 -0.44
C LEU A 213 -43.08 4.52 -1.01
N SER A 214 -43.21 5.77 -0.58
CA SER A 214 -44.21 6.69 -1.11
C SER A 214 -43.62 8.10 -1.26
N PRO A 215 -44.07 8.91 -2.25
CA PRO A 215 -43.58 10.27 -2.45
C PRO A 215 -43.77 11.21 -1.26
N LYS A 216 -44.68 10.84 -0.34
CA LYS A 216 -44.99 11.63 0.86
C LYS A 216 -44.16 11.28 2.09
N LYS A 217 -43.30 10.25 2.01
CA LYS A 217 -42.42 9.85 3.11
C LYS A 217 -41.01 10.31 2.78
N SER A 218 -40.38 11.08 3.65
CA SER A 218 -38.94 11.33 3.70
C SER A 218 -38.26 10.13 4.35
N TYR A 219 -37.16 9.66 3.74
CA TYR A 219 -36.37 8.52 4.22
C TYR A 219 -34.92 8.96 4.49
#